data_8130d823a5b16e7c1703260f43da0a08
#
_entry.id   8130d823a5b16e7c1703260f43da0a08
#
_cell.length_a   1.000
_cell.length_b   1.000
_cell.length_c   1.000
_cell.angle_alpha   90.00
_cell.angle_beta   90.00
_cell.angle_gamma   90.00
#
_symmetry.space_group_name_H-M   'P 1'
#
loop_
_entity.id
_entity.type
_entity.pdbx_description
1 polymer ?
#
loop_
_entity_poly.entity_id
_entity_poly.type
_entity_poly.pdbx_seq_one_letter_code
_entity_poly.pdbx_strand_id
1 'polypeptide(L)'
;MPALIELVSDMLKAPSWSADVLDEVRRQALASIEEQRKEPEAVLEEALSRHDNPYPKGDVRYARTFDEMVTDWQAIDLARIQAFHERFVSAAHAEVAVVGDIDAVAVREALERHLSSWTKAQPFERIATPLLKDSPIRMQLSTPDKQNAAMTVALALPLNDRHPDYAAFMM
;
A
#
# COMPACT_ATOMS: atom_id res chain seq x y z
N MET A 1 -21.01 17.55 -11.41
CA MET A 1 -20.16 16.34 -11.62
C MET A 1 -18.97 16.62 -12.54
N PRO A 2 -19.07 17.15 -13.78
CA PRO A 2 -17.89 17.39 -14.65
C PRO A 2 -16.78 18.23 -14.00
N ALA A 3 -17.13 19.32 -13.34
CA ALA A 3 -16.14 20.16 -12.63
C ALA A 3 -15.39 19.43 -11.49
N LEU A 4 -16.02 18.46 -10.84
CA LEU A 4 -15.34 17.62 -9.86
C LEU A 4 -14.34 16.68 -10.53
N ILE A 5 -14.70 16.11 -11.68
CA ILE A 5 -13.80 15.24 -12.46
C ILE A 5 -12.57 16.05 -12.95
N GLU A 6 -12.78 17.27 -13.41
CA GLU A 6 -11.71 18.20 -13.79
C GLU A 6 -10.78 18.45 -12.62
N LEU A 7 -11.30 18.88 -11.46
CA LEU A 7 -10.52 19.16 -10.26
C LEU A 7 -9.69 17.92 -9.81
N VAL A 8 -10.34 16.77 -9.74
CA VAL A 8 -9.64 15.52 -9.35
C VAL A 8 -8.56 15.15 -10.37
N SER A 9 -8.83 15.31 -11.66
CA SER A 9 -7.87 15.06 -12.72
C SER A 9 -6.64 15.97 -12.62
N ASP A 10 -6.85 17.25 -12.32
CA ASP A 10 -5.77 18.22 -12.15
C ASP A 10 -4.94 17.90 -10.90
N MET A 11 -5.58 17.56 -9.79
CA MET A 11 -4.87 17.13 -8.58
C MET A 11 -4.02 15.89 -8.80
N LEU A 12 -4.50 14.93 -9.58
CA LEU A 12 -3.77 13.70 -9.89
C LEU A 12 -2.61 13.93 -10.85
N LYS A 13 -2.76 14.82 -11.85
CA LYS A 13 -1.75 15.07 -12.87
C LYS A 13 -0.66 16.03 -12.41
N ALA A 14 -1.05 17.03 -11.64
CA ALA A 14 -0.18 18.11 -11.21
C ALA A 14 -0.33 18.39 -9.70
N PRO A 15 -0.01 17.42 -8.85
CA PRO A 15 -0.07 17.63 -7.41
C PRO A 15 0.90 18.73 -6.98
N SER A 16 0.51 19.48 -5.96
CA SER A 16 1.42 20.48 -5.36
C SER A 16 2.44 19.77 -4.48
N TRP A 17 3.71 19.94 -4.81
CA TRP A 17 4.82 19.36 -4.07
C TRP A 17 5.29 20.34 -2.99
N SER A 18 5.07 19.99 -1.71
CA SER A 18 5.48 20.85 -0.58
C SER A 18 6.46 20.10 0.32
N ALA A 19 7.61 20.73 0.56
CA ALA A 19 8.61 20.21 1.50
C ALA A 19 8.06 20.17 2.92
N ASP A 20 7.34 21.20 3.34
CA ASP A 20 6.76 21.28 4.69
C ASP A 20 5.74 20.17 4.94
N VAL A 21 4.92 19.84 3.93
CA VAL A 21 3.98 18.73 4.00
C VAL A 21 4.72 17.38 4.08
N LEU A 22 5.77 17.20 3.29
CA LEU A 22 6.59 15.99 3.37
C LEU A 22 7.24 15.83 4.75
N ASP A 23 7.75 16.92 5.32
CA ASP A 23 8.37 16.89 6.64
C ASP A 23 7.35 16.62 7.75
N GLU A 24 6.14 17.12 7.63
CA GLU A 24 5.03 16.78 8.53
C GLU A 24 4.66 15.30 8.44
N VAL A 25 4.43 14.77 7.23
CA VAL A 25 4.12 13.36 7.00
C VAL A 25 5.26 12.46 7.50
N ARG A 26 6.52 12.84 7.25
CA ARG A 26 7.69 12.11 7.76
C ARG A 26 7.70 12.05 9.28
N ARG A 27 7.47 13.17 9.97
CA ARG A 27 7.41 13.20 11.45
C ARG A 27 6.32 12.29 11.99
N GLN A 28 5.13 12.33 11.38
CA GLN A 28 4.00 11.48 11.77
C GLN A 28 4.31 10.00 11.54
N ALA A 29 4.90 9.65 10.39
CA ALA A 29 5.29 8.27 10.09
C ALA A 29 6.35 7.73 11.06
N LEU A 30 7.38 8.51 11.35
CA LEU A 30 8.41 8.12 12.31
C LEU A 30 7.85 7.94 13.72
N ALA A 31 6.97 8.86 14.18
CA ALA A 31 6.30 8.73 15.47
C ALA A 31 5.40 7.47 15.52
N SER A 32 4.67 7.19 14.44
CA SER A 32 3.85 5.97 14.34
C SER A 32 4.69 4.70 14.40
N ILE A 33 5.85 4.65 13.75
CA ILE A 33 6.76 3.49 13.82
C ILE A 33 7.27 3.29 15.25
N GLU A 34 7.63 4.35 15.94
CA GLU A 34 8.09 4.25 17.34
C GLU A 34 6.98 3.77 18.30
N GLU A 35 5.72 4.10 18.04
CA GLU A 35 4.60 3.53 18.80
C GLU A 35 4.37 2.06 18.43
N GLN A 36 4.41 1.71 17.14
CA GLN A 36 4.26 0.31 16.68
C GLN A 36 5.30 -0.62 17.29
N ARG A 37 6.54 -0.16 17.51
CA ARG A 37 7.59 -0.95 18.17
C ARG A 37 7.21 -1.41 19.58
N LYS A 38 6.29 -0.73 20.22
CA LYS A 38 5.84 -1.02 21.60
C LYS A 38 4.56 -1.84 21.64
N GLU A 39 3.85 -1.94 20.49
CA GLU A 39 2.58 -2.65 20.42
C GLU A 39 2.79 -4.14 20.17
N PRO A 40 2.26 -5.04 21.02
CA PRO A 40 2.45 -6.49 20.89
C PRO A 40 2.03 -7.03 19.54
N GLU A 41 0.92 -6.54 18.98
CA GLU A 41 0.40 -6.96 17.67
C GLU A 41 1.31 -6.55 16.52
N ALA A 42 1.84 -5.32 16.55
CA ALA A 42 2.72 -4.82 15.50
C ALA A 42 4.09 -5.51 15.52
N VAL A 43 4.64 -5.80 16.70
CA VAL A 43 5.89 -6.56 16.87
C VAL A 43 5.71 -7.99 16.37
N LEU A 44 4.56 -8.60 16.65
CA LEU A 44 4.22 -9.95 16.19
C LEU A 44 4.05 -9.99 14.66
N GLU A 45 3.36 -9.01 14.09
CA GLU A 45 3.15 -8.89 12.64
C GLU A 45 4.49 -8.68 11.89
N GLU A 46 5.37 -7.82 12.39
CA GLU A 46 6.71 -7.61 11.82
C GLU A 46 7.51 -8.92 11.82
N ALA A 47 7.54 -9.65 12.92
CA ALA A 47 8.26 -10.89 13.02
C ALA A 47 7.66 -11.99 12.12
N LEU A 48 6.33 -12.06 12.03
CA LEU A 48 5.62 -13.04 11.23
C LEU A 48 5.77 -12.77 9.74
N SER A 49 5.65 -11.51 9.31
CA SER A 49 5.81 -11.12 7.90
C SER A 49 7.22 -11.40 7.34
N ARG A 50 8.21 -11.49 8.22
CA ARG A 50 9.60 -11.80 7.87
C ARG A 50 9.92 -13.29 7.93
N HIS A 51 9.10 -14.06 8.64
CA HIS A 51 9.29 -15.50 8.72
C HIS A 51 9.11 -16.13 7.34
N ASP A 52 10.10 -16.89 6.89
CA ASP A 52 10.13 -17.53 5.57
C ASP A 52 9.89 -16.60 4.36
N ASN A 53 10.06 -15.28 4.52
CA ASN A 53 9.98 -14.34 3.43
C ASN A 53 11.22 -14.47 2.52
N PRO A 54 11.07 -14.96 1.27
CA PRO A 54 12.22 -15.27 0.41
C PRO A 54 12.71 -14.05 -0.38
N TYR A 55 12.02 -12.91 -0.26
CA TYR A 55 12.28 -11.76 -1.11
C TYR A 55 13.44 -10.92 -0.58
N PRO A 56 14.44 -10.60 -1.42
CA PRO A 56 15.58 -9.79 -1.01
C PRO A 56 15.21 -8.31 -0.85
N LYS A 57 16.03 -7.58 -0.13
CA LYS A 57 15.91 -6.12 -0.02
C LYS A 57 15.92 -5.47 -1.40
N GLY A 58 14.93 -4.60 -1.66
CA GLY A 58 14.67 -3.98 -2.97
C GLY A 58 13.53 -4.63 -3.75
N ASP A 59 13.11 -5.85 -3.44
CA ASP A 59 11.85 -6.40 -3.93
C ASP A 59 10.67 -5.73 -3.22
N VAL A 60 9.58 -5.45 -3.95
CA VAL A 60 8.37 -4.82 -3.39
C VAL A 60 7.67 -5.68 -2.33
N ARG A 61 7.95 -6.98 -2.30
CA ARG A 61 7.41 -7.96 -1.34
C ARG A 61 8.33 -8.18 -0.13
N TYR A 62 9.48 -7.50 -0.10
CA TYR A 62 10.40 -7.60 1.03
C TYR A 62 9.76 -7.09 2.32
N ALA A 63 9.78 -7.90 3.36
CA ALA A 63 9.29 -7.52 4.68
C ALA A 63 10.37 -6.72 5.46
N ARG A 64 10.12 -5.42 5.63
CA ARG A 64 11.05 -4.50 6.31
C ARG A 64 10.98 -4.63 7.81
N THR A 65 12.11 -4.43 8.48
CA THR A 65 12.14 -4.18 9.92
C THR A 65 11.69 -2.76 10.24
N PHE A 66 11.33 -2.48 11.50
CA PHE A 66 11.07 -1.12 11.95
C PHE A 66 12.26 -0.18 11.71
N ASP A 67 13.49 -0.65 11.92
CA ASP A 67 14.70 0.15 11.66
C ASP A 67 14.88 0.49 10.18
N GLU A 68 14.58 -0.44 9.31
CA GLU A 68 14.60 -0.21 7.87
C GLU A 68 13.50 0.77 7.44
N MET A 69 12.29 0.67 8.02
CA MET A 69 11.22 1.63 7.77
C MET A 69 11.62 3.05 8.19
N VAL A 70 12.25 3.21 9.38
CA VAL A 70 12.78 4.50 9.83
C VAL A 70 13.82 5.04 8.83
N THR A 71 14.76 4.19 8.41
CA THR A 71 15.81 4.57 7.45
C THR A 71 15.21 5.00 6.11
N ASP A 72 14.23 4.24 5.60
CA ASP A 72 13.55 4.55 4.35
C ASP A 72 12.80 5.89 4.43
N TRP A 73 12.06 6.15 5.52
CA TRP A 73 11.36 7.42 5.72
C TRP A 73 12.31 8.63 5.83
N GLN A 74 13.46 8.45 6.45
CA GLN A 74 14.48 9.49 6.53
C GLN A 74 15.12 9.78 5.16
N ALA A 75 15.21 8.78 4.30
CA ALA A 75 15.83 8.88 2.98
C ALA A 75 14.89 9.41 1.87
N ILE A 76 13.56 9.48 2.11
CA ILE A 76 12.61 10.00 1.13
C ILE A 76 12.78 11.52 0.98
N ASP A 77 12.85 11.99 -0.26
CA ASP A 77 12.81 13.40 -0.64
C ASP A 77 11.77 13.68 -1.73
N LEU A 78 11.49 14.95 -1.99
CA LEU A 78 10.49 15.35 -3.00
C LEU A 78 10.87 14.86 -4.40
N ALA A 79 12.15 14.88 -4.76
CA ALA A 79 12.59 14.47 -6.08
C ALA A 79 12.28 12.99 -6.34
N ARG A 80 12.46 12.14 -5.33
CA ARG A 80 12.09 10.72 -5.41
C ARG A 80 10.59 10.51 -5.54
N ILE A 81 9.78 11.28 -4.80
CA ILE A 81 8.31 11.20 -4.88
C ILE A 81 7.84 11.66 -6.26
N GLN A 82 8.38 12.76 -6.79
CA GLN A 82 8.08 13.26 -8.13
C GLN A 82 8.45 12.23 -9.21
N ALA A 83 9.65 11.68 -9.14
CA ALA A 83 10.11 10.65 -10.07
C ALA A 83 9.22 9.38 -10.02
N PHE A 84 8.77 8.99 -8.83
CA PHE A 84 7.83 7.89 -8.68
C PHE A 84 6.48 8.21 -9.32
N HIS A 85 5.93 9.39 -9.06
CA HIS A 85 4.68 9.84 -9.64
C HIS A 85 4.76 9.86 -11.18
N GLU A 86 5.78 10.49 -11.74
CA GLU A 86 5.98 10.57 -13.21
C GLU A 86 6.13 9.20 -13.84
N ARG A 87 6.74 8.27 -13.12
CA ARG A 87 7.01 6.93 -13.64
C ARG A 87 5.80 5.98 -13.58
N PHE A 88 5.01 6.06 -12.51
CA PHE A 88 4.02 5.03 -12.22
C PHE A 88 2.57 5.51 -12.21
N VAL A 89 2.32 6.82 -12.04
CA VAL A 89 0.96 7.35 -11.92
C VAL A 89 0.47 7.88 -13.26
N SER A 90 -0.58 7.25 -13.80
CA SER A 90 -1.25 7.70 -15.03
C SER A 90 -2.64 7.09 -15.15
N ALA A 91 -3.40 7.52 -16.17
CA ALA A 91 -4.70 6.93 -16.50
C ALA A 91 -4.61 5.71 -17.43
N ALA A 92 -3.42 5.26 -17.83
CA ALA A 92 -3.27 4.16 -18.79
C ALA A 92 -3.95 2.84 -18.34
N HIS A 93 -4.03 2.61 -17.02
CA HIS A 93 -4.65 1.43 -16.41
C HIS A 93 -5.63 1.81 -15.30
N ALA A 94 -6.20 3.02 -15.39
CA ALA A 94 -7.17 3.49 -14.39
C ALA A 94 -8.54 2.86 -14.62
N GLU A 95 -9.19 2.46 -13.54
CA GLU A 95 -10.59 2.08 -13.51
C GLU A 95 -11.36 3.11 -12.69
N VAL A 96 -12.49 3.56 -13.21
CA VAL A 96 -13.34 4.55 -12.54
C VAL A 96 -14.74 3.98 -12.34
N ALA A 97 -15.21 3.96 -11.10
CA ALA A 97 -16.56 3.62 -10.74
C ALA A 97 -17.26 4.85 -10.16
N VAL A 98 -18.44 5.17 -10.66
CA VAL A 98 -19.27 6.28 -10.18
C VAL A 98 -20.66 5.75 -9.86
N VAL A 99 -21.11 6.01 -8.62
CA VAL A 99 -22.42 5.56 -8.13
C VAL A 99 -23.18 6.77 -7.61
N GLY A 100 -24.46 6.90 -8.00
CA GLY A 100 -25.33 7.97 -7.57
C GLY A 100 -26.31 8.42 -8.67
N ASP A 101 -26.98 9.53 -8.43
CA ASP A 101 -27.81 10.20 -9.44
C ASP A 101 -26.90 11.01 -10.37
N ILE A 102 -26.55 10.42 -11.51
CA ILE A 102 -25.56 10.96 -12.44
C ILE A 102 -26.06 10.88 -13.89
N ASP A 103 -25.61 11.82 -14.71
CA ASP A 103 -25.60 11.70 -16.15
C ASP A 103 -24.36 10.93 -16.61
N ALA A 104 -24.55 9.67 -16.96
CA ALA A 104 -23.45 8.78 -17.34
C ALA A 104 -22.72 9.23 -18.61
N VAL A 105 -23.41 9.92 -19.54
CA VAL A 105 -22.80 10.45 -20.77
C VAL A 105 -21.87 11.60 -20.42
N ALA A 106 -22.37 12.58 -19.66
CA ALA A 106 -21.58 13.74 -19.25
C ALA A 106 -20.36 13.34 -18.38
N VAL A 107 -20.50 12.30 -17.53
CA VAL A 107 -19.37 11.74 -16.75
C VAL A 107 -18.33 11.13 -17.67
N ARG A 108 -18.73 10.28 -18.61
CA ARG A 108 -17.83 9.66 -19.57
C ARG A 108 -17.06 10.68 -20.39
N GLU A 109 -17.76 11.65 -20.98
CA GLU A 109 -17.14 12.72 -21.76
C GLU A 109 -16.12 13.54 -20.94
N ALA A 110 -16.44 13.81 -19.66
CA ALA A 110 -15.52 14.52 -18.79
C ALA A 110 -14.26 13.67 -18.50
N LEU A 111 -14.40 12.37 -18.18
CA LEU A 111 -13.28 11.45 -17.96
C LEU A 111 -12.40 11.32 -19.21
N GLU A 112 -13.01 11.15 -20.38
CA GLU A 112 -12.27 11.09 -21.66
C GLU A 112 -11.50 12.38 -21.92
N ARG A 113 -12.14 13.53 -21.74
CA ARG A 113 -11.51 14.85 -21.94
C ARG A 113 -10.30 15.06 -21.04
N HIS A 114 -10.42 14.71 -19.77
CA HIS A 114 -9.39 15.03 -18.79
C HIS A 114 -8.34 13.93 -18.61
N LEU A 115 -8.64 12.66 -18.89
CA LEU A 115 -7.76 11.54 -18.57
C LEU A 115 -7.19 10.80 -19.78
N SER A 116 -7.84 10.82 -20.96
CA SER A 116 -7.45 10.00 -22.11
C SER A 116 -6.01 10.25 -22.63
N SER A 117 -5.52 11.48 -22.49
CA SER A 117 -4.16 11.84 -22.91
C SER A 117 -3.07 11.54 -21.86
N TRP A 118 -3.48 11.16 -20.64
CA TRP A 118 -2.56 10.93 -19.53
C TRP A 118 -2.14 9.45 -19.46
N THR A 119 -1.30 9.04 -20.40
CA THR A 119 -0.91 7.64 -20.62
C THR A 119 0.57 7.35 -20.38
N LYS A 120 1.34 8.35 -19.96
CA LYS A 120 2.77 8.19 -19.69
C LYS A 120 2.97 7.53 -18.33
N ALA A 121 3.22 6.24 -18.34
CA ALA A 121 3.66 5.49 -17.17
C ALA A 121 4.34 4.19 -17.62
N GLN A 122 5.00 3.55 -16.68
CA GLN A 122 5.46 2.17 -16.87
C GLN A 122 4.25 1.28 -17.13
N PRO A 123 4.37 0.26 -18.00
CA PRO A 123 3.32 -0.73 -18.16
C PRO A 123 2.92 -1.33 -16.82
N PHE A 124 1.62 -1.54 -16.62
CA PHE A 124 1.14 -2.23 -15.43
C PHE A 124 1.60 -3.69 -15.46
N GLU A 125 2.24 -4.10 -14.38
CA GLU A 125 2.62 -5.48 -14.14
C GLU A 125 2.06 -5.93 -12.79
N ARG A 126 1.29 -7.01 -12.81
CA ARG A 126 0.72 -7.55 -11.57
C ARG A 126 1.81 -8.23 -10.76
N ILE A 127 2.01 -7.78 -9.53
CA ILE A 127 2.92 -8.43 -8.60
C ILE A 127 2.33 -9.78 -8.21
N ALA A 128 3.03 -10.86 -8.56
CA ALA A 128 2.61 -12.21 -8.19
C ALA A 128 2.78 -12.42 -6.68
N THR A 129 1.75 -12.96 -6.04
CA THR A 129 1.75 -13.41 -4.64
C THR A 129 1.59 -14.92 -4.60
N PRO A 130 2.66 -15.69 -4.85
CA PRO A 130 2.58 -17.15 -4.80
C PRO A 130 2.33 -17.62 -3.36
N LEU A 131 1.68 -18.79 -3.24
CA LEU A 131 1.64 -19.48 -1.97
C LEU A 131 3.07 -19.85 -1.57
N LEU A 132 3.54 -19.27 -0.49
CA LEU A 132 4.83 -19.62 0.09
C LEU A 132 4.68 -20.86 0.98
N LYS A 133 5.73 -21.68 1.02
CA LYS A 133 5.78 -22.81 1.93
C LYS A 133 6.32 -22.32 3.26
N ASP A 134 5.46 -22.24 4.24
CA ASP A 134 5.84 -21.83 5.59
C ASP A 134 6.46 -22.99 6.36
N SER A 135 7.53 -22.71 7.09
CA SER A 135 8.09 -23.61 8.07
C SER A 135 7.38 -23.42 9.42
N PRO A 136 6.98 -24.52 10.10
CA PRO A 136 6.36 -24.39 11.42
C PRO A 136 7.28 -23.64 12.39
N ILE A 137 6.79 -22.61 13.02
CA ILE A 137 7.51 -21.83 14.02
C ILE A 137 6.65 -21.57 15.24
N ARG A 138 7.29 -21.48 16.39
CA ARG A 138 6.72 -20.95 17.62
C ARG A 138 7.64 -19.85 18.13
N MET A 139 7.18 -18.61 18.05
CA MET A 139 7.90 -17.44 18.56
C MET A 139 7.26 -16.96 19.86
N GLN A 140 8.09 -16.43 20.74
CA GLN A 140 7.67 -15.69 21.92
C GLN A 140 8.46 -14.37 21.92
N LEU A 141 7.74 -13.27 21.79
CA LEU A 141 8.27 -11.92 21.74
C LEU A 141 7.86 -11.18 23.02
N SER A 142 8.68 -10.24 23.46
CA SER A 142 8.41 -9.51 24.70
C SER A 142 8.22 -8.03 24.42
N THR A 143 7.16 -7.46 24.97
CA THR A 143 6.86 -6.03 25.00
C THR A 143 6.67 -5.61 26.46
N PRO A 144 7.77 -5.39 27.23
CA PRO A 144 7.74 -5.34 28.70
C PRO A 144 6.88 -4.22 29.27
N ASP A 145 6.65 -3.14 28.50
CA ASP A 145 5.87 -1.99 28.95
C ASP A 145 4.35 -2.15 28.75
N LYS A 146 3.91 -3.30 28.22
CA LYS A 146 2.49 -3.57 27.97
C LYS A 146 1.95 -4.62 28.94
N GLN A 147 0.72 -4.38 29.40
CA GLN A 147 0.00 -5.31 30.30
C GLN A 147 -0.81 -6.37 29.55
N ASN A 148 -1.04 -6.17 28.27
CA ASN A 148 -1.73 -7.10 27.39
C ASN A 148 -0.74 -7.97 26.62
N ALA A 149 -1.24 -9.09 26.11
CA ALA A 149 -0.51 -9.98 25.22
C ALA A 149 -1.35 -10.22 23.96
N ALA A 150 -0.68 -10.33 22.82
CA ALA A 150 -1.28 -10.75 21.56
C ALA A 150 -0.81 -12.16 21.19
N MET A 151 -1.69 -12.94 20.57
CA MET A 151 -1.36 -14.23 19.99
C MET A 151 -1.92 -14.32 18.58
N THR A 152 -1.08 -14.68 17.64
CA THR A 152 -1.48 -14.95 16.25
C THR A 152 -1.11 -16.36 15.87
N VAL A 153 -2.03 -17.02 15.18
CA VAL A 153 -1.79 -18.30 14.52
C VAL A 153 -2.00 -18.06 13.02
N ALA A 154 -0.96 -18.29 12.22
CA ALA A 154 -1.02 -18.17 10.77
C ALA A 154 -0.89 -19.55 10.13
N LEU A 155 -1.65 -19.76 9.07
CA LEU A 155 -1.61 -20.97 8.26
C LEU A 155 -1.74 -20.59 6.78
N ALA A 156 -0.73 -20.95 5.98
CA ALA A 156 -0.79 -20.76 4.54
C ALA A 156 -1.69 -21.83 3.89
N LEU A 157 -2.75 -21.41 3.24
CA LEU A 157 -3.71 -22.28 2.55
C LEU A 157 -3.68 -22.00 1.04
N PRO A 158 -3.80 -23.03 0.17
CA PRO A 158 -3.92 -22.87 -1.27
C PRO A 158 -5.34 -22.42 -1.66
N LEU A 159 -5.81 -21.34 -1.02
CA LEU A 159 -7.18 -20.85 -1.16
C LEU A 159 -7.15 -19.35 -1.46
N ASN A 160 -7.73 -18.97 -2.59
CA ASN A 160 -7.88 -17.58 -3.01
C ASN A 160 -9.35 -17.28 -3.34
N ASP A 161 -9.64 -16.04 -3.68
CA ASP A 161 -10.98 -15.53 -4.02
C ASP A 161 -11.68 -16.26 -5.18
N ARG A 162 -10.95 -17.03 -5.98
CA ARG A 162 -11.47 -17.84 -7.09
C ARG A 162 -11.65 -19.33 -6.74
N HIS A 163 -11.22 -19.72 -5.54
CA HIS A 163 -11.35 -21.10 -5.13
C HIS A 163 -12.82 -21.45 -4.84
N PRO A 164 -13.34 -22.63 -5.27
CA PRO A 164 -14.75 -23.00 -5.05
C PRO A 164 -15.18 -22.93 -3.58
N ASP A 165 -14.29 -23.27 -2.67
CA ASP A 165 -14.57 -23.30 -1.23
C ASP A 165 -14.32 -21.95 -0.53
N TYR A 166 -13.91 -20.89 -1.26
CA TYR A 166 -13.59 -19.61 -0.66
C TYR A 166 -14.78 -19.00 0.11
N ALA A 167 -15.98 -19.04 -0.48
CA ALA A 167 -17.19 -18.51 0.15
C ALA A 167 -17.54 -19.28 1.45
N ALA A 168 -17.36 -20.60 1.47
CA ALA A 168 -17.57 -21.42 2.66
C ALA A 168 -16.52 -21.19 3.76
N PHE A 169 -15.29 -20.90 3.35
CA PHE A 169 -14.20 -20.55 4.28
C PHE A 169 -14.41 -19.20 4.96
N MET A 170 -15.03 -18.22 4.25
CA MET A 170 -15.28 -16.88 4.76
C MET A 170 -16.55 -16.75 5.62
N MET A 171 -17.40 -17.79 5.70
CA MET A 171 -18.60 -17.84 6.57
C MET A 171 -18.28 -18.36 7.97
#